data_d456deec5c0815e0eef15adc1bd2ab7c
#
_entry.id   d456deec5c0815e0eef15adc1bd2ab7c
#
_cell.length_a   1.000
_cell.length_b   1.000
_cell.length_c   1.000
_cell.angle_alpha   90.00
_cell.angle_beta   90.00
_cell.angle_gamma   90.00
#
_symmetry.space_group_name_H-M   'P 1'
#
loop_
_entity.id
_entity.type
_entity.pdbx_description
1 polymer ?
#
loop_
_entity_poly.entity_id
_entity_poly.type
_entity_poly.pdbx_seq_one_letter_code
_entity_poly.pdbx_strand_id
1 'polypeptide(L)'
;MRPFAAFLMALFATGLSAASTRAQDAAAWPNQPIRMIVPFPAGGPADIVARVVSERMAQTWGQAIVIENKPGANTAIAAAQVAKAPPNGYTLLVVMDVTMVLNPLTSKTMSYDPIRDFEPISLLAKNTSLLTVHVDGPKTLAELIALGRANPGKLNFGAGIITTRLAAELFNKETGIVAQYVPFQGSPPTVQALMSKSVDYIVDGQAASLPLIQAGMFRALAKTNEGPVPALPELRSLAVEAGAPVLDDVSTWIGVVAPAGTPRAIIDKVQGEIARAYADPAMIERLRKAGINPVANKPDDFARFIKTETGRWSKVVKDSGIELN
;
A
#
# COMPACT_ATOMS: atom_id res chain seq x y z
N MET A 1 17.30 43.37 -44.86
CA MET A 1 16.32 42.31 -44.43
C MET A 1 17.02 40.94 -44.38
N ARG A 2 18.03 40.74 -43.52
CA ARG A 2 18.73 39.43 -43.42
C ARG A 2 19.25 39.02 -42.01
N PRO A 3 18.95 39.66 -40.88
CA PRO A 3 19.34 39.09 -39.58
C PRO A 3 18.27 38.26 -38.86
N PHE A 4 16.97 38.32 -39.25
CA PHE A 4 15.88 37.68 -38.54
C PHE A 4 15.77 36.14 -38.77
N ALA A 5 16.20 35.65 -39.93
CA ALA A 5 16.13 34.23 -40.29
C ALA A 5 17.19 33.39 -39.56
N ALA A 6 18.36 33.96 -39.27
CA ALA A 6 19.42 33.23 -38.55
C ALA A 6 19.13 33.02 -37.07
N PHE A 7 18.33 33.91 -36.44
CA PHE A 7 17.98 33.79 -35.01
C PHE A 7 16.91 32.72 -34.75
N LEU A 8 15.98 32.50 -35.69
CA LEU A 8 14.99 31.43 -35.59
C LEU A 8 15.60 30.04 -35.78
N MET A 9 16.63 29.89 -36.58
CA MET A 9 17.29 28.59 -36.80
C MET A 9 18.15 28.16 -35.61
N ALA A 10 18.74 29.11 -34.87
CA ALA A 10 19.51 28.82 -33.67
C ALA A 10 18.63 28.33 -32.49
N LEU A 11 17.39 28.84 -32.37
CA LEU A 11 16.44 28.35 -31.32
C LEU A 11 15.91 26.94 -31.59
N PHE A 12 15.78 26.53 -32.84
CA PHE A 12 15.34 25.16 -33.19
C PHE A 12 16.45 24.11 -32.97
N ALA A 13 17.73 24.48 -33.18
CA ALA A 13 18.86 23.57 -32.98
C ALA A 13 19.13 23.27 -31.50
N THR A 14 18.89 24.21 -30.59
CA THR A 14 19.06 23.99 -29.14
C THR A 14 17.97 23.11 -28.55
N GLY A 15 16.73 23.10 -29.08
CA GLY A 15 15.63 22.24 -28.64
C GLY A 15 15.86 20.76 -28.99
N LEU A 16 16.43 20.45 -30.15
CA LEU A 16 16.72 19.07 -30.57
C LEU A 16 17.88 18.43 -29.78
N SER A 17 18.88 19.22 -29.36
CA SER A 17 20.00 18.69 -28.57
C SER A 17 19.60 18.28 -27.17
N ALA A 18 18.68 18.99 -26.51
CA ALA A 18 18.21 18.68 -25.18
C ALA A 18 17.32 17.42 -25.14
N ALA A 19 16.54 17.15 -26.20
CA ALA A 19 15.73 15.96 -26.32
C ALA A 19 16.59 14.70 -26.55
N SER A 20 17.66 14.82 -27.34
CA SER A 20 18.59 13.71 -27.62
C SER A 20 19.39 13.29 -26.37
N THR A 21 19.80 14.23 -25.54
CA THR A 21 20.56 13.94 -24.31
C THR A 21 19.70 13.20 -23.29
N ARG A 22 18.43 13.58 -23.10
CA ARG A 22 17.48 12.88 -22.20
C ARG A 22 17.15 11.47 -22.65
N ALA A 23 17.06 11.21 -23.93
CA ALA A 23 16.80 9.87 -24.47
C ALA A 23 18.04 8.96 -24.33
N GLN A 24 19.24 9.49 -24.43
CA GLN A 24 20.49 8.76 -24.29
C GLN A 24 20.77 8.39 -22.82
N ASP A 25 20.44 9.27 -21.86
CA ASP A 25 20.52 9.00 -20.42
C ASP A 25 19.55 7.91 -19.99
N ALA A 26 18.34 7.87 -20.55
CA ALA A 26 17.36 6.82 -20.26
C ALA A 26 17.78 5.43 -20.79
N ALA A 27 18.53 5.37 -21.90
CA ALA A 27 19.02 4.10 -22.46
C ALA A 27 20.09 3.45 -21.57
N ALA A 28 20.99 4.27 -20.96
CA ALA A 28 22.03 3.80 -20.05
C ALA A 28 21.55 3.61 -18.60
N TRP A 29 20.32 4.02 -18.27
CA TRP A 29 19.74 3.84 -16.94
C TRP A 29 19.30 2.38 -16.70
N PRO A 30 19.50 1.78 -15.50
CA PRO A 30 20.26 2.29 -14.37
C PRO A 30 21.76 1.95 -14.51
N ASN A 31 22.64 2.88 -14.14
CA ASN A 31 24.08 2.71 -14.09
C ASN A 31 24.68 2.88 -12.68
N GLN A 32 23.82 3.03 -11.68
CA GLN A 32 24.15 3.12 -10.25
C GLN A 32 23.01 2.56 -9.41
N PRO A 33 23.20 2.33 -8.10
CA PRO A 33 22.16 1.79 -7.22
C PRO A 33 20.91 2.68 -7.17
N ILE A 34 19.74 2.01 -7.12
CA ILE A 34 18.43 2.64 -6.96
C ILE A 34 18.00 2.54 -5.50
N ARG A 35 17.47 3.62 -4.95
CA ARG A 35 16.89 3.63 -3.61
C ARG A 35 15.39 3.42 -3.71
N MET A 36 14.87 2.42 -3.02
CA MET A 36 13.44 2.16 -2.90
C MET A 36 13.00 2.45 -1.46
N ILE A 37 12.32 3.57 -1.28
CA ILE A 37 11.84 4.02 0.02
C ILE A 37 10.53 3.30 0.35
N VAL A 38 10.50 2.63 1.51
CA VAL A 38 9.33 1.92 2.04
C VAL A 38 8.85 2.66 3.29
N PRO A 39 7.64 3.27 3.27
CA PRO A 39 7.16 4.10 4.38
C PRO A 39 6.60 3.30 5.57
N PHE A 40 7.07 2.07 5.75
CA PHE A 40 6.63 1.13 6.78
C PHE A 40 7.80 0.41 7.42
N PRO A 41 7.62 -0.14 8.65
CA PRO A 41 8.60 -1.01 9.27
C PRO A 41 8.92 -2.23 8.42
N ALA A 42 10.14 -2.75 8.57
CA ALA A 42 10.55 -3.99 7.93
C ALA A 42 9.67 -5.19 8.37
N GLY A 43 9.47 -6.15 7.46
CA GLY A 43 8.67 -7.35 7.70
C GLY A 43 7.16 -7.18 7.48
N GLY A 44 6.67 -5.98 7.22
CA GLY A 44 5.28 -5.75 6.80
C GLY A 44 5.05 -6.08 5.31
N PRO A 45 3.77 -6.16 4.87
CA PRO A 45 3.44 -6.51 3.47
C PRO A 45 4.13 -5.64 2.42
N ALA A 46 4.22 -4.33 2.64
CA ALA A 46 4.88 -3.39 1.72
C ALA A 46 6.40 -3.68 1.60
N ASP A 47 7.06 -4.00 2.72
CA ASP A 47 8.47 -4.35 2.75
C ASP A 47 8.75 -5.69 2.04
N ILE A 48 7.90 -6.69 2.28
CA ILE A 48 8.01 -8.00 1.61
C ILE A 48 7.91 -7.85 0.09
N VAL A 49 6.89 -7.15 -0.40
CA VAL A 49 6.70 -6.88 -1.85
C VAL A 49 7.89 -6.13 -2.42
N ALA A 50 8.33 -5.06 -1.74
CA ALA A 50 9.47 -4.25 -2.17
C ALA A 50 10.73 -5.09 -2.32
N ARG A 51 11.06 -5.96 -1.34
CA ARG A 51 12.26 -6.82 -1.38
C ARG A 51 12.18 -7.84 -2.49
N VAL A 52 11.05 -8.52 -2.65
CA VAL A 52 10.85 -9.53 -3.68
C VAL A 52 11.01 -8.94 -5.09
N VAL A 53 10.39 -7.79 -5.35
CA VAL A 53 10.50 -7.10 -6.64
C VAL A 53 11.91 -6.56 -6.86
N SER A 54 12.51 -5.94 -5.84
CA SER A 54 13.87 -5.38 -5.90
C SER A 54 14.94 -6.43 -6.17
N GLU A 55 14.83 -7.62 -5.57
CA GLU A 55 15.74 -8.74 -5.81
C GLU A 55 15.76 -9.11 -7.30
N ARG A 56 14.60 -9.23 -7.92
CA ARG A 56 14.49 -9.56 -9.35
C ARG A 56 15.01 -8.44 -10.24
N MET A 57 14.65 -7.20 -9.95
CA MET A 57 15.14 -6.04 -10.69
C MET A 57 16.67 -5.94 -10.62
N ALA A 58 17.25 -6.16 -9.44
CA ALA A 58 18.70 -6.13 -9.25
C ALA A 58 19.42 -7.22 -10.07
N GLN A 59 18.86 -8.43 -10.11
CA GLN A 59 19.39 -9.54 -10.93
C GLN A 59 19.38 -9.19 -12.41
N THR A 60 18.31 -8.57 -12.91
CA THR A 60 18.20 -8.23 -14.35
C THR A 60 19.07 -7.05 -14.73
N TRP A 61 19.19 -6.04 -13.89
CA TRP A 61 19.92 -4.80 -14.24
C TRP A 61 21.38 -4.79 -13.83
N GLY A 62 21.81 -5.75 -12.99
CA GLY A 62 23.18 -5.76 -12.44
C GLY A 62 23.45 -4.58 -11.51
N GLN A 63 22.40 -3.89 -11.05
CA GLN A 63 22.49 -2.74 -10.14
C GLN A 63 21.74 -3.04 -8.84
N ALA A 64 22.33 -2.65 -7.70
CA ALA A 64 21.70 -2.82 -6.41
C ALA A 64 20.43 -1.98 -6.29
N ILE A 65 19.38 -2.54 -5.68
CA ILE A 65 18.19 -1.79 -5.25
C ILE A 65 18.18 -1.78 -3.71
N VAL A 66 18.46 -0.64 -3.14
CA VAL A 66 18.60 -0.45 -1.69
C VAL A 66 17.25 -0.12 -1.09
N ILE A 67 16.72 -1.01 -0.25
CA ILE A 67 15.48 -0.78 0.49
C ILE A 67 15.78 0.06 1.73
N GLU A 68 15.06 1.18 1.88
CA GLU A 68 15.11 2.04 3.06
C GLU A 68 13.74 2.12 3.72
N ASN A 69 13.58 1.52 4.89
CA ASN A 69 12.35 1.61 5.67
C ASN A 69 12.31 2.95 6.43
N LYS A 70 11.30 3.79 6.13
CA LYS A 70 11.10 5.12 6.74
C LYS A 70 9.65 5.30 7.20
N PRO A 71 9.25 4.64 8.29
CA PRO A 71 7.90 4.78 8.84
C PRO A 71 7.71 6.16 9.48
N GLY A 72 6.45 6.55 9.64
CA GLY A 72 6.07 7.73 10.41
C GLY A 72 5.02 8.61 9.73
N ALA A 73 4.22 9.31 10.55
CA ALA A 73 3.14 10.23 10.16
C ALA A 73 2.23 9.63 9.07
N ASN A 74 1.74 8.40 9.25
CA ASN A 74 0.94 7.68 8.25
C ASN A 74 1.57 7.73 6.84
N THR A 75 2.87 7.44 6.71
CA THR A 75 3.65 7.48 5.48
C THR A 75 4.09 8.87 4.97
N ALA A 76 3.56 9.95 5.52
CA ALA A 76 3.79 11.30 4.99
C ALA A 76 5.26 11.73 5.02
N ILE A 77 6.06 11.27 5.99
CA ILE A 77 7.49 11.59 6.09
C ILE A 77 8.24 11.09 4.85
N ALA A 78 8.07 9.83 4.50
CA ALA A 78 8.73 9.22 3.35
C ALA A 78 8.21 9.81 2.03
N ALA A 79 6.89 10.02 1.90
CA ALA A 79 6.28 10.62 0.72
C ALA A 79 6.81 12.03 0.47
N ALA A 80 6.84 12.90 1.49
CA ALA A 80 7.37 14.26 1.37
C ALA A 80 8.87 14.29 1.03
N GLN A 81 9.65 13.31 1.49
CA GLN A 81 11.05 13.17 1.12
C GLN A 81 11.21 12.82 -0.36
N VAL A 82 10.44 11.83 -0.86
CA VAL A 82 10.56 11.38 -2.25
C VAL A 82 9.97 12.40 -3.22
N ALA A 83 8.91 13.12 -2.86
CA ALA A 83 8.35 14.21 -3.65
C ALA A 83 9.39 15.30 -4.01
N LYS A 84 10.43 15.46 -3.19
CA LYS A 84 11.53 16.41 -3.39
C LYS A 84 12.79 15.80 -3.99
N ALA A 85 12.79 14.50 -4.28
CA ALA A 85 13.95 13.82 -4.86
C ALA A 85 14.10 14.18 -6.36
N PRO A 86 15.33 14.12 -6.92
CA PRO A 86 15.52 14.32 -8.35
C PRO A 86 14.70 13.33 -9.19
N PRO A 87 14.02 13.79 -10.27
CA PRO A 87 13.18 12.96 -11.11
C PRO A 87 13.99 12.18 -12.17
N ASN A 88 14.96 11.40 -11.70
CA ASN A 88 15.92 10.68 -12.54
C ASN A 88 15.81 9.14 -12.41
N GLY A 89 14.80 8.66 -11.67
CA GLY A 89 14.52 7.24 -11.50
C GLY A 89 15.37 6.51 -10.44
N TYR A 90 16.32 7.19 -9.78
CA TYR A 90 17.17 6.57 -8.74
C TYR A 90 16.58 6.63 -7.33
N THR A 91 15.42 7.25 -7.17
CA THR A 91 14.64 7.20 -5.93
C THR A 91 13.21 6.84 -6.26
N LEU A 92 12.73 5.72 -5.76
CA LEU A 92 11.37 5.24 -5.93
C LEU A 92 10.68 5.20 -4.56
N LEU A 93 9.36 5.33 -4.54
CA LEU A 93 8.56 5.22 -3.33
C LEU A 93 7.59 4.06 -3.47
N VAL A 94 7.60 3.15 -2.51
CA VAL A 94 6.49 2.22 -2.31
C VAL A 94 5.35 3.00 -1.68
N VAL A 95 4.17 2.90 -2.24
CA VAL A 95 2.96 3.58 -1.76
C VAL A 95 1.87 2.59 -1.42
N MET A 96 0.96 3.02 -0.56
CA MET A 96 -0.29 2.31 -0.28
C MET A 96 -1.49 3.26 -0.43
N ASP A 97 -2.68 2.71 -0.30
CA ASP A 97 -3.95 3.45 -0.21
C ASP A 97 -3.88 4.62 0.79
N VAL A 98 -3.26 4.41 1.95
CA VAL A 98 -3.04 5.46 2.93
C VAL A 98 -2.23 6.63 2.36
N THR A 99 -1.16 6.35 1.61
CA THR A 99 -0.28 7.38 1.05
C THR A 99 -0.97 8.20 -0.03
N MET A 100 -1.63 7.52 -0.97
CA MET A 100 -2.14 8.15 -2.19
C MET A 100 -3.59 8.62 -2.07
N VAL A 101 -4.37 8.02 -1.15
CA VAL A 101 -5.83 8.21 -1.09
C VAL A 101 -6.30 8.72 0.28
N LEU A 102 -5.98 8.00 1.38
CA LEU A 102 -6.59 8.31 2.66
C LEU A 102 -5.96 9.54 3.34
N ASN A 103 -4.64 9.71 3.29
CA ASN A 103 -4.01 10.91 3.86
C ASN A 103 -4.60 12.22 3.29
N PRO A 104 -4.78 12.38 1.95
CA PRO A 104 -5.43 13.56 1.40
C PRO A 104 -6.86 13.80 1.88
N LEU A 105 -7.57 12.72 2.22
CA LEU A 105 -8.97 12.81 2.65
C LEU A 105 -9.12 13.07 4.17
N THR A 106 -8.09 12.77 4.96
CA THR A 106 -8.18 12.76 6.43
C THR A 106 -7.24 13.74 7.12
N SER A 107 -6.15 14.13 6.48
CA SER A 107 -5.16 15.04 7.08
C SER A 107 -5.54 16.50 6.86
N LYS A 108 -5.51 17.30 7.90
CA LYS A 108 -5.73 18.75 7.83
C LYS A 108 -4.60 19.50 7.12
N THR A 109 -3.39 18.95 7.18
CA THR A 109 -2.20 19.52 6.55
C THR A 109 -1.43 18.44 5.82
N MET A 110 -1.16 18.67 4.52
CA MET A 110 -0.41 17.75 3.69
C MET A 110 0.97 18.32 3.38
N SER A 111 2.01 17.48 3.49
CA SER A 111 3.38 17.82 3.14
C SER A 111 3.78 17.38 1.72
N TYR A 112 2.87 16.77 0.99
CA TYR A 112 2.99 16.35 -0.42
C TYR A 112 1.61 16.34 -1.08
N ASP A 113 1.59 16.33 -2.41
CA ASP A 113 0.39 16.14 -3.22
C ASP A 113 0.50 14.79 -3.96
N PRO A 114 -0.39 13.82 -3.71
CA PRO A 114 -0.27 12.48 -4.27
C PRO A 114 -0.42 12.43 -5.80
N ILE A 115 -1.07 13.41 -6.40
CA ILE A 115 -1.30 13.45 -7.85
C ILE A 115 -0.24 14.28 -8.56
N ARG A 116 0.15 15.42 -7.97
CA ARG A 116 1.09 16.36 -8.59
C ARG A 116 2.55 15.96 -8.40
N ASP A 117 2.90 15.38 -7.24
CA ASP A 117 4.29 15.20 -6.85
C ASP A 117 4.86 13.83 -7.25
N PHE A 118 4.05 12.94 -7.86
CA PHE A 118 4.47 11.60 -8.23
C PHE A 118 4.01 11.16 -9.62
N GLU A 119 4.82 10.31 -10.25
CA GLU A 119 4.50 9.54 -11.46
C GLU A 119 4.17 8.09 -11.05
N PRO A 120 2.95 7.59 -11.27
CA PRO A 120 2.60 6.20 -11.05
C PRO A 120 3.40 5.25 -11.95
N ILE A 121 3.89 4.13 -11.38
CA ILE A 121 4.62 3.11 -12.13
C ILE A 121 3.77 1.85 -12.25
N SER A 122 3.40 1.24 -11.12
CA SER A 122 2.56 0.03 -11.13
C SER A 122 1.92 -0.22 -9.77
N LEU A 123 0.70 -0.74 -9.79
CA LEU A 123 0.13 -1.46 -8.66
C LEU A 123 0.87 -2.78 -8.51
N LEU A 124 1.41 -3.07 -7.33
CA LEU A 124 2.19 -4.27 -7.03
C LEU A 124 1.35 -5.38 -6.40
N ALA A 125 0.39 -5.01 -5.55
CA ALA A 125 -0.50 -5.98 -4.91
C ALA A 125 -1.82 -5.32 -4.49
N LYS A 126 -2.89 -6.13 -4.47
CA LYS A 126 -4.16 -5.79 -3.83
C LYS A 126 -4.45 -6.84 -2.77
N ASN A 127 -4.44 -6.46 -1.50
CA ASN A 127 -4.43 -7.40 -0.39
C ASN A 127 -5.75 -7.42 0.37
N THR A 128 -6.06 -8.60 0.88
CA THR A 128 -7.13 -8.84 1.85
C THR A 128 -6.55 -8.66 3.24
N SER A 129 -7.26 -7.94 4.12
CA SER A 129 -6.96 -7.88 5.55
C SER A 129 -7.87 -8.84 6.31
N LEU A 130 -7.44 -9.25 7.50
CA LEU A 130 -8.16 -10.18 8.36
C LEU A 130 -8.54 -9.49 9.66
N LEU A 131 -9.77 -9.70 10.12
CA LEU A 131 -10.14 -9.46 11.50
C LEU A 131 -9.69 -10.67 12.29
N THR A 132 -8.78 -10.48 13.22
CA THR A 132 -8.03 -11.55 13.88
C THR A 132 -8.04 -11.33 15.39
N VAL A 133 -8.19 -12.43 16.13
CA VAL A 133 -8.12 -12.49 17.59
C VAL A 133 -7.04 -13.47 18.04
N HIS A 134 -6.59 -13.37 19.30
CA HIS A 134 -5.77 -14.40 19.92
C HIS A 134 -6.55 -15.74 19.98
N VAL A 135 -5.85 -16.89 19.91
CA VAL A 135 -6.51 -18.22 19.90
C VAL A 135 -7.40 -18.47 21.12
N ASP A 136 -7.05 -17.90 22.27
CA ASP A 136 -7.85 -17.99 23.51
C ASP A 136 -9.06 -17.06 23.53
N GLY A 137 -9.19 -16.17 22.55
CA GLY A 137 -10.30 -15.23 22.43
C GLY A 137 -11.55 -15.85 21.78
N PRO A 138 -12.49 -15.01 21.33
CA PRO A 138 -13.72 -15.44 20.67
C PRO A 138 -13.45 -16.43 19.53
N LYS A 139 -14.30 -17.45 19.41
CA LYS A 139 -14.15 -18.50 18.39
C LYS A 139 -14.82 -18.12 17.07
N THR A 140 -15.80 -17.23 17.12
CA THR A 140 -16.59 -16.77 15.98
C THR A 140 -16.75 -15.26 15.99
N LEU A 141 -17.09 -14.66 14.84
CA LEU A 141 -17.41 -13.24 14.76
C LEU A 141 -18.62 -12.88 15.63
N ALA A 142 -19.62 -13.76 15.68
CA ALA A 142 -20.79 -13.59 16.53
C ALA A 142 -20.43 -13.52 18.03
N GLU A 143 -19.50 -14.35 18.49
CA GLU A 143 -19.00 -14.29 19.87
C GLU A 143 -18.26 -12.97 20.15
N LEU A 144 -17.44 -12.48 19.23
CA LEU A 144 -16.78 -11.17 19.37
C LEU A 144 -17.80 -10.03 19.45
N ILE A 145 -18.81 -10.05 18.59
CA ILE A 145 -19.89 -9.06 18.60
C ILE A 145 -20.66 -9.10 19.94
N ALA A 146 -21.03 -10.28 20.39
CA ALA A 146 -21.73 -10.45 21.68
C ALA A 146 -20.88 -9.95 22.86
N LEU A 147 -19.59 -10.29 22.89
CA LEU A 147 -18.64 -9.85 23.91
C LEU A 147 -18.51 -8.32 23.94
N GLY A 148 -18.36 -7.70 22.76
CA GLY A 148 -18.21 -6.23 22.64
C GLY A 148 -19.46 -5.48 23.05
N ARG A 149 -20.65 -5.98 22.70
CA ARG A 149 -21.94 -5.40 23.13
C ARG A 149 -22.19 -5.53 24.63
N ALA A 150 -21.78 -6.65 25.22
CA ALA A 150 -21.90 -6.87 26.65
C ALA A 150 -20.92 -6.05 27.50
N ASN A 151 -19.83 -5.60 26.91
CA ASN A 151 -18.74 -4.87 27.60
C ASN A 151 -18.37 -3.56 26.88
N PRO A 152 -19.28 -2.57 26.79
CA PRO A 152 -19.04 -1.35 26.05
C PRO A 152 -17.82 -0.58 26.58
N GLY A 153 -16.89 -0.22 25.70
CA GLY A 153 -15.67 0.51 26.01
C GLY A 153 -14.57 -0.29 26.72
N LYS A 154 -14.75 -1.62 26.90
CA LYS A 154 -13.74 -2.46 27.55
C LYS A 154 -12.81 -3.18 26.59
N LEU A 155 -13.23 -3.42 25.35
CA LEU A 155 -12.38 -4.03 24.34
C LEU A 155 -11.47 -2.98 23.72
N ASN A 156 -10.24 -3.42 23.42
CA ASN A 156 -9.25 -2.65 22.68
C ASN A 156 -9.04 -3.28 21.31
N PHE A 157 -8.96 -2.48 20.25
CA PHE A 157 -8.58 -2.98 18.94
C PHE A 157 -7.33 -2.26 18.41
N GLY A 158 -6.50 -3.02 17.70
CA GLY A 158 -5.28 -2.53 17.08
C GLY A 158 -5.41 -2.42 15.56
N ALA A 159 -4.84 -1.36 15.00
CA ALA A 159 -4.61 -1.24 13.57
C ALA A 159 -3.34 -0.46 13.29
N GLY A 160 -2.61 -0.86 12.24
CA GLY A 160 -1.30 -0.29 11.91
C GLY A 160 -1.35 0.79 10.83
N ILE A 161 -2.47 0.97 10.15
CA ILE A 161 -2.71 1.97 9.10
C ILE A 161 -4.17 2.43 9.12
N ILE A 162 -4.44 3.59 8.52
CA ILE A 162 -5.78 4.20 8.50
C ILE A 162 -6.83 3.27 7.88
N THR A 163 -6.51 2.55 6.80
CA THR A 163 -7.44 1.64 6.13
C THR A 163 -7.93 0.53 7.05
N THR A 164 -7.02 -0.12 7.77
CA THR A 164 -7.38 -1.20 8.69
C THR A 164 -8.07 -0.68 9.95
N ARG A 165 -7.71 0.54 10.41
CA ARG A 165 -8.46 1.26 11.43
C ARG A 165 -9.89 1.52 10.98
N LEU A 166 -10.08 2.10 9.79
CA LEU A 166 -11.40 2.40 9.25
C LEU A 166 -12.25 1.13 9.10
N ALA A 167 -11.66 0.01 8.65
CA ALA A 167 -12.35 -1.28 8.60
C ALA A 167 -12.86 -1.72 9.96
N ALA A 168 -12.03 -1.62 11.00
CA ALA A 168 -12.41 -1.97 12.37
C ALA A 168 -13.46 -1.02 12.94
N GLU A 169 -13.33 0.29 12.72
CA GLU A 169 -14.30 1.27 13.21
C GLU A 169 -15.66 1.15 12.50
N LEU A 170 -15.68 0.91 11.18
CA LEU A 170 -16.91 0.60 10.46
C LEU A 170 -17.56 -0.68 10.96
N PHE A 171 -16.78 -1.74 11.17
CA PHE A 171 -17.26 -2.97 11.78
C PHE A 171 -17.88 -2.72 13.17
N ASN A 172 -17.20 -1.97 14.02
CA ASN A 172 -17.69 -1.64 15.35
C ASN A 172 -19.02 -0.85 15.29
N LYS A 173 -19.09 0.15 14.40
CA LYS A 173 -20.29 0.96 14.21
C LYS A 173 -21.47 0.12 13.74
N GLU A 174 -21.28 -0.70 12.69
CA GLU A 174 -22.34 -1.53 12.12
C GLU A 174 -22.82 -2.62 13.08
N THR A 175 -21.92 -3.14 13.93
CA THR A 175 -22.23 -4.20 14.87
C THR A 175 -22.62 -3.70 16.26
N GLY A 176 -22.54 -2.39 16.54
CA GLY A 176 -22.83 -1.80 17.84
C GLY A 176 -21.81 -2.11 18.94
N ILE A 177 -20.58 -2.48 18.53
CA ILE A 177 -19.44 -2.61 19.45
C ILE A 177 -18.93 -1.22 19.81
N VAL A 178 -18.67 -0.98 21.09
CA VAL A 178 -17.93 0.19 21.56
C VAL A 178 -16.57 -0.29 22.04
N ALA A 179 -15.52 -0.06 21.26
CA ALA A 179 -14.15 -0.47 21.56
C ALA A 179 -13.17 0.70 21.44
N GLN A 180 -12.03 0.62 22.12
CA GLN A 180 -10.99 1.65 22.11
C GLN A 180 -9.95 1.32 21.03
N TYR A 181 -9.59 2.33 20.23
CA TYR A 181 -8.53 2.21 19.24
C TYR A 181 -7.16 2.37 19.89
N VAL A 182 -6.25 1.43 19.61
CA VAL A 182 -4.83 1.52 19.97
C VAL A 182 -3.99 1.65 18.70
N PRO A 183 -3.31 2.80 18.47
CA PRO A 183 -2.56 3.06 17.25
C PRO A 183 -1.21 2.32 17.24
N PHE A 184 -0.86 1.77 16.06
CA PHE A 184 0.45 1.17 15.81
C PHE A 184 1.05 1.69 14.50
N GLN A 185 2.36 1.48 14.30
CA GLN A 185 3.09 1.89 13.09
C GLN A 185 3.29 0.69 12.15
N GLY A 186 2.20 0.23 11.50
CA GLY A 186 2.23 -0.91 10.57
C GLY A 186 2.01 -2.27 11.25
N SER A 187 2.03 -3.34 10.44
CA SER A 187 1.65 -4.70 10.85
C SER A 187 2.50 -5.33 11.96
N PRO A 188 3.85 -5.28 11.94
CA PRO A 188 4.62 -6.01 12.95
C PRO A 188 4.29 -5.62 14.40
N PRO A 189 4.24 -4.34 14.79
CA PRO A 189 3.86 -3.97 16.16
C PRO A 189 2.37 -4.25 16.47
N THR A 190 1.48 -4.18 15.47
CA THR A 190 0.05 -4.52 15.65
C THR A 190 -0.11 -6.01 16.00
N VAL A 191 0.55 -6.88 15.27
CA VAL A 191 0.54 -8.33 15.49
C VAL A 191 1.17 -8.68 16.85
N GLN A 192 2.26 -8.01 17.23
CA GLN A 192 2.89 -8.21 18.53
C GLN A 192 1.97 -7.80 19.69
N ALA A 193 1.16 -6.74 19.52
CA ALA A 193 0.19 -6.31 20.51
C ALA A 193 -0.93 -7.35 20.71
N LEU A 194 -1.41 -8.00 19.64
CA LEU A 194 -2.36 -9.11 19.76
C LEU A 194 -1.73 -10.34 20.43
N MET A 195 -0.47 -10.64 20.09
CA MET A 195 0.28 -11.76 20.72
C MET A 195 0.43 -11.58 22.23
N SER A 196 0.72 -10.37 22.67
CA SER A 196 0.83 -10.02 24.11
C SER A 196 -0.51 -9.79 24.79
N LYS A 197 -1.64 -9.90 24.06
CA LYS A 197 -3.00 -9.60 24.54
C LYS A 197 -3.17 -8.16 25.04
N SER A 198 -2.34 -7.22 24.53
CA SER A 198 -2.50 -5.78 24.80
C SER A 198 -3.71 -5.20 24.06
N VAL A 199 -4.17 -5.89 23.03
CA VAL A 199 -5.43 -5.62 22.33
C VAL A 199 -6.21 -6.94 22.20
N ASP A 200 -7.55 -6.83 22.10
CA ASP A 200 -8.45 -7.98 22.02
C ASP A 200 -8.61 -8.50 20.60
N TYR A 201 -8.56 -7.61 19.62
CA TYR A 201 -8.60 -7.95 18.19
C TYR A 201 -7.84 -6.92 17.36
N ILE A 202 -7.47 -7.33 16.16
CA ILE A 202 -6.83 -6.48 15.16
C ILE A 202 -7.52 -6.64 13.81
N VAL A 203 -7.43 -5.59 12.98
CA VAL A 203 -7.60 -5.71 11.53
C VAL A 203 -6.24 -5.46 10.90
N ASP A 204 -5.69 -6.47 10.21
CA ASP A 204 -4.35 -6.38 9.65
C ASP A 204 -4.22 -7.21 8.36
N GLY A 205 -3.19 -6.89 7.55
CA GLY A 205 -2.92 -7.62 6.32
C GLY A 205 -2.63 -9.10 6.58
N GLN A 206 -3.20 -10.00 5.76
CA GLN A 206 -3.04 -11.44 5.93
C GLN A 206 -1.57 -11.90 5.98
N ALA A 207 -0.66 -11.20 5.30
CA ALA A 207 0.76 -11.55 5.23
C ALA A 207 1.42 -11.65 6.62
N ALA A 208 1.08 -10.78 7.56
CA ALA A 208 1.65 -10.78 8.91
C ALA A 208 0.92 -11.74 9.86
N SER A 209 -0.40 -11.87 9.72
CA SER A 209 -1.23 -12.69 10.62
C SER A 209 -1.27 -14.17 10.23
N LEU A 210 -1.19 -14.50 8.93
CA LEU A 210 -1.37 -15.86 8.43
C LEU A 210 -0.40 -16.90 9.01
N PRO A 211 0.91 -16.63 9.14
CA PRO A 211 1.84 -17.58 9.77
C PRO A 211 1.45 -17.92 11.21
N LEU A 212 0.94 -16.95 11.97
CA LEU A 212 0.54 -17.12 13.36
C LEU A 212 -0.81 -17.86 13.48
N ILE A 213 -1.70 -17.66 12.50
CA ILE A 213 -2.96 -18.41 12.39
C ILE A 213 -2.65 -19.88 12.09
N GLN A 214 -1.74 -20.16 11.13
CA GLN A 214 -1.30 -21.52 10.81
C GLN A 214 -0.57 -22.19 11.97
N ALA A 215 0.15 -21.44 12.79
CA ALA A 215 0.79 -21.95 14.02
C ALA A 215 -0.20 -22.14 15.20
N GLY A 216 -1.50 -21.84 15.00
CA GLY A 216 -2.52 -21.99 16.03
C GLY A 216 -2.46 -20.95 17.16
N MET A 217 -1.74 -19.87 16.99
CA MET A 217 -1.64 -18.79 17.98
C MET A 217 -2.74 -17.73 17.82
N PHE A 218 -3.21 -17.55 16.57
CA PHE A 218 -4.28 -16.61 16.24
C PHE A 218 -5.45 -17.31 15.56
N ARG A 219 -6.59 -16.62 15.53
CA ARG A 219 -7.79 -17.03 14.79
C ARG A 219 -8.29 -15.88 13.96
N ALA A 220 -8.41 -16.07 12.63
CA ALA A 220 -9.14 -15.16 11.77
C ALA A 220 -10.64 -15.41 11.94
N LEU A 221 -11.41 -14.35 12.17
CA LEU A 221 -12.87 -14.42 12.31
C LEU A 221 -13.58 -14.00 11.02
N ALA A 222 -12.99 -13.09 10.25
CA ALA A 222 -13.49 -12.66 8.95
C ALA A 222 -12.39 -11.99 8.12
N LYS A 223 -12.63 -11.81 6.83
CA LYS A 223 -11.78 -11.03 5.90
C LYS A 223 -12.48 -9.73 5.50
N THR A 224 -11.71 -8.70 5.09
CA THR A 224 -12.26 -7.37 4.80
C THR A 224 -12.80 -7.19 3.38
N ASN A 225 -12.65 -8.19 2.51
CA ASN A 225 -13.15 -8.19 1.14
C ASN A 225 -13.28 -9.62 0.62
N GLU A 226 -13.79 -9.81 -0.60
CA GLU A 226 -13.92 -11.13 -1.23
C GLU A 226 -12.62 -11.66 -1.86
N GLY A 227 -11.50 -10.96 -1.68
CA GLY A 227 -10.18 -11.41 -2.17
C GLY A 227 -9.78 -12.79 -1.60
N PRO A 228 -8.93 -13.51 -2.32
CA PRO A 228 -8.55 -14.87 -1.94
C PRO A 228 -7.67 -14.88 -0.68
N VAL A 229 -7.97 -15.83 0.21
CA VAL A 229 -7.12 -16.27 1.32
C VAL A 229 -6.96 -17.78 1.20
N PRO A 230 -6.07 -18.28 0.33
CA PRO A 230 -6.00 -19.70 -0.02
C PRO A 230 -5.83 -20.65 1.16
N ALA A 231 -5.16 -20.19 2.23
CA ALA A 231 -4.98 -20.97 3.45
C ALA A 231 -6.24 -21.05 4.34
N LEU A 232 -7.26 -20.22 4.06
CA LEU A 232 -8.52 -20.12 4.81
C LEU A 232 -9.69 -19.98 3.81
N PRO A 233 -9.96 -21.01 2.97
CA PRO A 233 -10.92 -20.88 1.87
C PRO A 233 -12.36 -20.64 2.34
N GLU A 234 -12.71 -21.12 3.54
CA GLU A 234 -14.05 -20.96 4.13
C GLU A 234 -14.26 -19.61 4.82
N LEU A 235 -13.21 -18.78 4.92
CA LEU A 235 -13.31 -17.50 5.63
C LEU A 235 -14.17 -16.52 4.82
N ARG A 236 -15.26 -16.06 5.41
CA ARG A 236 -16.21 -15.14 4.79
C ARG A 236 -15.84 -13.67 5.05
N SER A 237 -16.38 -12.76 4.25
CA SER A 237 -16.13 -11.33 4.42
C SER A 237 -16.91 -10.75 5.60
N LEU A 238 -16.37 -9.66 6.16
CA LEU A 238 -17.04 -8.85 7.19
C LEU A 238 -18.41 -8.37 6.72
N ALA A 239 -18.52 -7.97 5.46
CA ALA A 239 -19.79 -7.52 4.87
C ALA A 239 -20.88 -8.60 4.97
N VAL A 240 -20.52 -9.85 4.68
CA VAL A 240 -21.43 -10.99 4.72
C VAL A 240 -21.70 -11.43 6.16
N GLU A 241 -20.65 -11.63 6.97
CA GLU A 241 -20.79 -12.14 8.34
C GLU A 241 -21.46 -11.16 9.29
N ALA A 242 -21.22 -9.85 9.13
CA ALA A 242 -21.86 -8.82 9.94
C ALA A 242 -23.17 -8.29 9.33
N GLY A 243 -23.52 -8.71 8.10
CA GLY A 243 -24.67 -8.18 7.38
C GLY A 243 -24.55 -6.68 7.05
N ALA A 244 -23.33 -6.18 6.82
CA ALA A 244 -23.01 -4.77 6.70
C ALA A 244 -22.35 -4.46 5.34
N PRO A 245 -23.12 -4.14 4.27
CA PRO A 245 -22.59 -3.92 2.92
C PRO A 245 -21.52 -2.80 2.84
N VAL A 246 -21.51 -1.84 3.74
CA VAL A 246 -20.50 -0.77 3.79
C VAL A 246 -19.09 -1.31 4.05
N LEU A 247 -18.97 -2.53 4.59
CA LEU A 247 -17.71 -3.24 4.82
C LEU A 247 -17.20 -3.99 3.57
N ASP A 248 -17.95 -3.93 2.46
CA ASP A 248 -17.53 -4.59 1.23
C ASP A 248 -16.32 -3.87 0.59
N ASP A 249 -15.36 -4.67 0.11
CA ASP A 249 -14.13 -4.23 -0.56
C ASP A 249 -13.27 -3.23 0.23
N VAL A 250 -13.18 -3.36 1.56
CA VAL A 250 -12.16 -2.64 2.33
C VAL A 250 -10.81 -3.35 2.13
N SER A 251 -10.16 -3.05 1.01
CA SER A 251 -8.89 -3.66 0.63
C SER A 251 -7.73 -2.69 0.80
N THR A 252 -6.57 -3.21 1.22
CA THR A 252 -5.30 -2.50 1.13
C THR A 252 -4.62 -2.82 -0.19
N TRP A 253 -3.88 -1.88 -0.73
CA TRP A 253 -3.10 -2.12 -1.93
C TRP A 253 -1.71 -1.49 -1.81
N ILE A 254 -0.77 -2.03 -2.56
CA ILE A 254 0.63 -1.61 -2.60
C ILE A 254 0.97 -1.28 -4.03
N GLY A 255 1.60 -0.13 -4.24
CA GLY A 255 2.10 0.29 -5.53
C GLY A 255 3.49 0.89 -5.42
N VAL A 256 4.03 1.29 -6.56
CA VAL A 256 5.30 2.01 -6.64
C VAL A 256 5.14 3.22 -7.54
N VAL A 257 5.74 4.33 -7.11
CA VAL A 257 5.75 5.61 -7.83
C VAL A 257 7.16 6.18 -7.88
N ALA A 258 7.39 7.10 -8.80
CA ALA A 258 8.60 7.93 -8.87
C ALA A 258 8.26 9.41 -8.60
N PRO A 259 9.25 10.29 -8.33
CA PRO A 259 9.04 11.73 -8.30
C PRO A 259 8.45 12.26 -9.62
N ALA A 260 7.59 13.27 -9.52
CA ALA A 260 6.99 13.92 -10.68
C ALA A 260 8.06 14.42 -11.68
N GLY A 261 7.80 14.26 -12.98
CA GLY A 261 8.74 14.61 -14.03
C GLY A 261 9.83 13.57 -14.31
N THR A 262 9.77 12.38 -13.68
CA THR A 262 10.62 11.24 -14.05
C THR A 262 10.30 10.84 -15.50
N PRO A 263 11.33 10.68 -16.38
CA PRO A 263 11.11 10.38 -17.78
C PRO A 263 10.26 9.12 -17.99
N ARG A 264 9.28 9.19 -18.90
CA ARG A 264 8.36 8.07 -19.19
C ARG A 264 9.12 6.80 -19.58
N ALA A 265 10.23 6.90 -20.29
CA ALA A 265 11.05 5.74 -20.64
C ALA A 265 11.62 5.00 -19.41
N ILE A 266 11.94 5.73 -18.32
CA ILE A 266 12.37 5.13 -17.05
C ILE A 266 11.18 4.48 -16.35
N ILE A 267 10.03 5.16 -16.31
CA ILE A 267 8.79 4.61 -15.75
C ILE A 267 8.42 3.28 -16.42
N ASP A 268 8.40 3.27 -17.77
CA ASP A 268 8.07 2.07 -18.55
C ASP A 268 9.10 0.96 -18.37
N LYS A 269 10.39 1.30 -18.20
CA LYS A 269 11.46 0.31 -17.94
C LYS A 269 11.29 -0.35 -16.56
N VAL A 270 10.97 0.43 -15.52
CA VAL A 270 10.69 -0.11 -14.18
C VAL A 270 9.42 -0.98 -14.21
N GLN A 271 8.35 -0.49 -14.83
CA GLN A 271 7.10 -1.24 -14.96
C GLN A 271 7.30 -2.55 -15.73
N GLY A 272 8.05 -2.50 -16.85
CA GLY A 272 8.34 -3.69 -17.65
C GLY A 272 9.10 -4.77 -16.87
N GLU A 273 9.99 -4.38 -15.95
CA GLU A 273 10.70 -5.32 -15.10
C GLU A 273 9.78 -5.92 -14.02
N ILE A 274 8.90 -5.11 -13.43
CA ILE A 274 7.87 -5.60 -12.50
C ILE A 274 6.95 -6.61 -13.21
N ALA A 275 6.51 -6.32 -14.43
CA ALA A 275 5.68 -7.23 -15.21
C ALA A 275 6.41 -8.55 -15.52
N ARG A 276 7.71 -8.49 -15.87
CA ARG A 276 8.54 -9.70 -16.07
C ARG A 276 8.72 -10.51 -14.78
N ALA A 277 8.94 -9.83 -13.65
CA ALA A 277 9.02 -10.48 -12.35
C ALA A 277 7.73 -11.24 -12.03
N TYR A 278 6.58 -10.65 -12.32
CA TYR A 278 5.27 -11.25 -12.05
C TYR A 278 4.78 -12.22 -13.16
N ALA A 279 5.51 -12.36 -14.25
CA ALA A 279 5.35 -13.47 -15.20
C ALA A 279 6.01 -14.77 -14.72
N ASP A 280 6.87 -14.71 -13.70
CA ASP A 280 7.53 -15.86 -13.11
C ASP A 280 6.60 -16.57 -12.09
N PRO A 281 6.16 -17.83 -12.35
CA PRO A 281 5.27 -18.55 -11.44
C PRO A 281 5.87 -18.74 -10.02
N ALA A 282 7.19 -18.88 -9.91
CA ALA A 282 7.85 -19.04 -8.61
C ALA A 282 7.76 -17.75 -7.77
N MET A 283 7.87 -16.60 -8.42
CA MET A 283 7.69 -15.28 -7.79
C MET A 283 6.26 -15.10 -7.29
N ILE A 284 5.27 -15.41 -8.13
CA ILE A 284 3.85 -15.36 -7.79
C ILE A 284 3.56 -16.25 -6.57
N GLU A 285 4.05 -17.48 -6.60
CA GLU A 285 3.84 -18.44 -5.52
C GLU A 285 4.52 -17.98 -4.21
N ARG A 286 5.73 -17.39 -4.28
CA ARG A 286 6.42 -16.81 -3.13
C ARG A 286 5.60 -15.70 -2.48
N LEU A 287 5.01 -14.79 -3.27
CA LEU A 287 4.16 -13.72 -2.77
C LEU A 287 2.85 -14.26 -2.19
N ARG A 288 2.20 -15.22 -2.86
CA ARG A 288 0.96 -15.83 -2.37
C ARG A 288 1.15 -16.58 -1.05
N LYS A 289 2.26 -17.32 -0.90
CA LYS A 289 2.63 -17.96 0.38
C LYS A 289 2.84 -16.93 1.50
N ALA A 290 3.32 -15.74 1.16
CA ALA A 290 3.42 -14.63 2.10
C ALA A 290 2.08 -13.89 2.30
N GLY A 291 0.96 -14.40 1.80
CA GLY A 291 -0.35 -13.76 1.94
C GLY A 291 -0.50 -12.48 1.12
N ILE A 292 0.22 -12.36 0.01
CA ILE A 292 0.20 -11.19 -0.87
C ILE A 292 -0.38 -11.59 -2.23
N ASN A 293 -1.38 -10.85 -2.70
CA ASN A 293 -2.00 -11.06 -3.99
C ASN A 293 -1.35 -10.13 -5.05
N PRO A 294 -0.40 -10.63 -5.86
CA PRO A 294 0.35 -9.80 -6.79
C PRO A 294 -0.52 -9.30 -7.94
N VAL A 295 -0.27 -8.06 -8.33
CA VAL A 295 -0.86 -7.39 -9.49
C VAL A 295 0.26 -6.62 -10.17
N ALA A 296 0.31 -6.62 -11.51
CA ALA A 296 1.22 -5.77 -12.28
C ALA A 296 0.43 -5.10 -13.39
N ASN A 297 0.08 -3.85 -13.20
CA ASN A 297 -0.63 -3.07 -14.20
C ASN A 297 0.29 -2.04 -14.88
N LYS A 298 -0.22 -1.42 -15.95
CA LYS A 298 0.49 -0.33 -16.64
C LYS A 298 0.38 0.97 -15.84
N PRO A 299 1.30 1.94 -16.03
CA PRO A 299 1.30 3.21 -15.31
C PRO A 299 -0.03 3.96 -15.40
N ASP A 300 -0.61 4.04 -16.61
CA ASP A 300 -1.87 4.73 -16.83
C ASP A 300 -3.07 4.01 -16.17
N ASP A 301 -3.02 2.68 -16.07
CA ASP A 301 -4.02 1.88 -15.35
C ASP A 301 -3.92 2.12 -13.84
N PHE A 302 -2.69 2.25 -13.33
CA PHE A 302 -2.47 2.55 -11.93
C PHE A 302 -2.91 3.98 -11.59
N ALA A 303 -2.66 4.95 -12.45
CA ALA A 303 -3.17 6.30 -12.28
C ALA A 303 -4.71 6.34 -12.23
N ARG A 304 -5.39 5.60 -13.14
CA ARG A 304 -6.86 5.48 -13.13
C ARG A 304 -7.36 4.79 -11.87
N PHE A 305 -6.68 3.73 -11.42
CA PHE A 305 -7.02 3.02 -10.18
C PHE A 305 -6.96 3.96 -8.97
N ILE A 306 -5.88 4.75 -8.79
CA ILE A 306 -5.77 5.74 -7.70
C ILE A 306 -6.95 6.71 -7.72
N LYS A 307 -7.32 7.23 -8.90
CA LYS A 307 -8.46 8.15 -9.03
C LYS A 307 -9.78 7.51 -8.63
N THR A 308 -10.02 6.26 -9.05
CA THR A 308 -11.22 5.50 -8.70
C THR A 308 -11.30 5.26 -7.18
N GLU A 309 -10.19 4.83 -6.58
CA GLU A 309 -10.09 4.61 -5.13
C GLU A 309 -10.32 5.92 -4.35
N THR A 310 -9.77 7.04 -4.81
CA THR A 310 -10.00 8.35 -4.18
C THR A 310 -11.50 8.71 -4.16
N GLY A 311 -12.20 8.51 -5.28
CA GLY A 311 -13.65 8.73 -5.35
C GLY A 311 -14.45 7.83 -4.41
N ARG A 312 -14.11 6.54 -4.36
CA ARG A 312 -14.75 5.56 -3.48
C ARG A 312 -14.54 5.89 -2.00
N TRP A 313 -13.29 6.08 -1.58
CA TRP A 313 -12.95 6.38 -0.19
C TRP A 313 -13.46 7.74 0.28
N SER A 314 -13.50 8.75 -0.60
CA SER A 314 -14.12 10.06 -0.29
C SER A 314 -15.57 9.89 0.15
N LYS A 315 -16.33 9.02 -0.53
CA LYS A 315 -17.71 8.69 -0.16
C LYS A 315 -17.76 7.94 1.18
N VAL A 316 -16.96 6.89 1.34
CA VAL A 316 -16.93 6.07 2.57
C VAL A 316 -16.57 6.92 3.79
N VAL A 317 -15.52 7.74 3.73
CA VAL A 317 -15.10 8.60 4.85
C VAL A 317 -16.20 9.61 5.20
N LYS A 318 -16.82 10.23 4.18
CA LYS A 318 -17.92 11.20 4.40
C LYS A 318 -19.14 10.54 5.03
N ASP A 319 -19.58 9.39 4.51
CA ASP A 319 -20.82 8.73 4.93
C ASP A 319 -20.64 8.01 6.28
N SER A 320 -19.42 7.60 6.62
CA SER A 320 -19.14 6.94 7.90
C SER A 320 -19.25 7.87 9.10
N GLY A 321 -18.96 9.17 8.92
CA GLY A 321 -18.85 10.13 10.02
C GLY A 321 -17.72 9.81 11.01
N ILE A 322 -16.78 8.96 10.63
CA ILE A 322 -15.63 8.55 11.46
C ILE A 322 -14.56 9.64 11.39
N GLU A 323 -14.14 10.16 12.53
CA GLU A 323 -13.01 11.07 12.63
C GLU A 323 -11.70 10.27 12.66
N LEU A 324 -10.88 10.43 11.61
CA LEU A 324 -9.61 9.73 11.43
C LEU A 324 -8.39 10.57 11.86
N ASN A 325 -8.58 11.51 12.79
CA ASN A 325 -7.52 12.41 13.29
C ASN A 325 -6.52 11.69 14.18
#